data_32e5d4e3781abc705ec136e2301e2462
#
_entry.id   32e5d4e3781abc705ec136e2301e2462
#
_cell.length_a   1.000
_cell.length_b   1.000
_cell.length_c   1.000
_cell.angle_alpha   90.00
_cell.angle_beta   90.00
_cell.angle_gamma   90.00
#
_symmetry.space_group_name_H-M   'P 1'
#
loop_
_entity.id
_entity.type
_entity.pdbx_description
1 polymer ?
#
loop_
_entity_poly.entity_id
_entity_poly.type
_entity_poly.pdbx_seq_one_letter_code
_entity_poly.pdbx_strand_id
1 'polypeptide(L)'
;MSIHSPDYFTRIKELIPAVIQTLANKGIEEKHLQFGGEAEKEPKISIPTDARSEFLANRAMGDWAEGALKESFMSSNGIAVEISHYGDTDSLAAGEPGFKENYLRAKEETRRWGKRPDLLIFPAGTVVPSDLTALSREEADDFARLALAGIEVRSSKFKADKYMAVKRQDKIDKKPSSRETPSFTVKVEDLKIVYRWLEVVQTQQMYAQVFFDSCFAINVYAIFEYVATASKGFTIEKPEKSQNKATIMIPITNGERLGTFSVSPEFGVEVRETRTGRVDAYVRPQGGQLVLEEEAFKKLLL
;
A
#
# COMPACT_ATOMS: atom_id res chain seq x y z
N MET A 1 -8.67 -26.37 5.47
CA MET A 1 -9.52 -25.18 5.66
C MET A 1 -9.56 -24.43 4.35
N SER A 2 -10.72 -24.06 3.85
CA SER A 2 -10.86 -23.29 2.60
C SER A 2 -10.22 -21.91 2.82
N ILE A 3 -9.16 -21.63 2.06
CA ILE A 3 -8.30 -20.44 2.17
C ILE A 3 -9.04 -19.21 1.68
N HIS A 4 -10.16 -19.36 0.99
CA HIS A 4 -11.03 -18.29 0.55
C HIS A 4 -12.29 -18.32 1.39
N SER A 5 -12.43 -17.34 2.31
CA SER A 5 -13.74 -17.05 2.86
C SER A 5 -14.58 -16.40 1.76
N PRO A 6 -15.60 -17.07 1.19
CA PRO A 6 -16.53 -16.44 0.26
C PRO A 6 -17.17 -15.18 0.86
N ASP A 7 -17.13 -15.07 2.18
CA ASP A 7 -17.62 -13.98 2.98
C ASP A 7 -16.76 -12.71 2.94
N TYR A 8 -15.46 -12.77 2.63
CA TYR A 8 -14.57 -11.61 2.77
C TYR A 8 -15.04 -10.41 1.94
N PHE A 9 -15.22 -10.61 0.65
CA PHE A 9 -15.70 -9.54 -0.22
C PHE A 9 -17.15 -9.14 0.09
N THR A 10 -18.03 -10.10 0.41
CA THR A 10 -19.41 -9.83 0.81
C THR A 10 -19.46 -8.94 2.05
N ARG A 11 -18.67 -9.24 3.07
CA ARG A 11 -18.56 -8.41 4.27
C ARG A 11 -18.09 -6.99 3.98
N ILE A 12 -17.10 -6.81 3.09
CA ILE A 12 -16.68 -5.47 2.65
C ILE A 12 -17.81 -4.76 1.91
N LYS A 13 -18.52 -5.46 1.01
CA LYS A 13 -19.64 -4.91 0.25
C LYS A 13 -20.75 -4.38 1.16
N GLU A 14 -21.04 -5.06 2.25
CA GLU A 14 -22.01 -4.63 3.25
C GLU A 14 -21.63 -3.33 3.97
N LEU A 15 -20.34 -3.04 4.09
CA LEU A 15 -19.82 -1.81 4.71
C LEU A 15 -19.90 -0.58 3.80
N ILE A 16 -19.99 -0.76 2.48
CA ILE A 16 -19.88 0.34 1.50
C ILE A 16 -20.88 1.47 1.74
N PRO A 17 -22.18 1.23 2.02
CA PRO A 17 -23.12 2.32 2.28
C PRO A 17 -22.69 3.21 3.46
N ALA A 18 -22.19 2.60 4.55
CA ALA A 18 -21.72 3.33 5.72
C ALA A 18 -20.39 4.07 5.44
N VAL A 19 -19.50 3.48 4.65
CA VAL A 19 -18.26 4.13 4.19
C VAL A 19 -18.57 5.38 3.38
N ILE A 20 -19.47 5.28 2.39
CA ILE A 20 -19.91 6.41 1.56
C ILE A 20 -20.47 7.50 2.45
N GLN A 21 -21.42 7.17 3.34
CA GLN A 21 -22.04 8.14 4.23
C GLN A 21 -21.01 8.85 5.11
N THR A 22 -20.07 8.12 5.68
CA THR A 22 -19.04 8.68 6.55
C THR A 22 -18.10 9.62 5.80
N LEU A 23 -17.65 9.24 4.60
CA LEU A 23 -16.79 10.07 3.77
C LEU A 23 -17.52 11.30 3.24
N ALA A 24 -18.79 11.17 2.86
CA ALA A 24 -19.64 12.30 2.45
C ALA A 24 -19.83 13.30 3.61
N ASN A 25 -20.09 12.82 4.83
CA ASN A 25 -20.19 13.66 6.04
C ASN A 25 -18.86 14.39 6.35
N LYS A 26 -17.74 13.85 5.90
CA LYS A 26 -16.44 14.52 5.98
C LYS A 26 -16.14 15.43 4.77
N GLY A 27 -17.13 15.60 3.88
CA GLY A 27 -17.13 16.54 2.75
C GLY A 27 -16.35 16.01 1.53
N ILE A 28 -16.34 14.71 1.30
CA ILE A 28 -15.95 14.11 0.01
C ILE A 28 -17.18 14.09 -0.89
N GLU A 29 -17.07 14.62 -2.09
CA GLU A 29 -18.19 14.65 -3.04
C GLU A 29 -18.55 13.22 -3.51
N GLU A 30 -19.86 12.97 -3.70
CA GLU A 30 -20.42 11.65 -4.06
C GLU A 30 -19.81 11.07 -5.35
N LYS A 31 -19.49 11.92 -6.32
CA LYS A 31 -18.83 11.49 -7.58
C LYS A 31 -17.47 10.77 -7.34
N HIS A 32 -16.83 11.03 -6.20
CA HIS A 32 -15.57 10.38 -5.80
C HIS A 32 -15.79 9.11 -4.96
N LEU A 33 -17.05 8.78 -4.62
CA LEU A 33 -17.43 7.69 -3.72
C LEU A 33 -18.18 6.55 -4.43
N GLN A 34 -18.01 6.43 -5.74
CA GLN A 34 -18.61 5.34 -6.51
C GLN A 34 -17.77 4.07 -6.35
N PHE A 35 -18.35 3.03 -5.74
CA PHE A 35 -17.75 1.72 -5.56
C PHE A 35 -18.43 0.69 -6.46
N GLY A 36 -17.65 -0.25 -6.99
CA GLY A 36 -18.13 -1.28 -7.91
C GLY A 36 -18.08 -0.87 -9.38
N GLY A 37 -18.04 -1.88 -10.25
CA GLY A 37 -17.84 -1.66 -11.68
C GLY A 37 -16.46 -1.10 -12.03
N GLU A 38 -16.33 -0.51 -13.21
CA GLU A 38 -15.08 0.10 -13.63
C GLU A 38 -14.73 1.33 -12.79
N ALA A 39 -13.53 1.34 -12.23
CA ALA A 39 -13.07 2.41 -11.35
C ALA A 39 -12.24 3.43 -12.13
N GLU A 40 -12.79 4.61 -12.36
CA GLU A 40 -12.02 5.68 -13.00
C GLU A 40 -11.22 6.49 -11.97
N LYS A 41 -9.90 6.61 -12.22
CA LYS A 41 -9.12 7.73 -11.69
C LYS A 41 -9.33 8.92 -12.62
N GLU A 42 -9.51 10.11 -12.05
CA GLU A 42 -9.52 11.32 -12.86
C GLU A 42 -8.30 11.38 -13.79
N PRO A 43 -8.50 11.61 -15.10
CA PRO A 43 -7.38 11.62 -16.04
C PRO A 43 -6.42 12.75 -15.67
N LYS A 44 -5.13 12.46 -15.61
CA LYS A 44 -4.13 13.52 -15.58
C LYS A 44 -4.17 14.26 -16.93
N ILE A 45 -4.23 15.58 -16.88
CA ILE A 45 -4.29 16.45 -18.06
C ILE A 45 -3.00 16.34 -18.88
N SER A 46 -1.87 16.00 -18.25
CA SER A 46 -0.59 15.81 -18.94
C SER A 46 0.15 14.59 -18.45
N ILE A 47 0.84 13.91 -19.37
CA ILE A 47 1.78 12.84 -19.03
C ILE A 47 3.04 13.51 -18.47
N PRO A 48 3.56 13.03 -17.31
CA PRO A 48 4.80 13.56 -16.76
C PRO A 48 5.95 13.45 -17.79
N THR A 49 6.74 14.50 -17.96
CA THR A 49 7.83 14.54 -18.95
C THR A 49 9.14 13.97 -18.43
N ASP A 50 9.52 14.32 -17.19
CA ASP A 50 10.74 13.81 -16.54
C ASP A 50 10.48 13.58 -15.06
N ALA A 51 11.07 12.52 -14.51
CA ALA A 51 10.98 12.21 -13.09
C ALA A 51 11.82 13.20 -12.26
N ARG A 52 11.24 13.79 -11.23
CA ARG A 52 11.95 14.65 -10.29
C ARG A 52 12.61 13.80 -9.19
N SER A 53 13.63 14.35 -8.53
CA SER A 53 14.33 13.69 -7.42
C SER A 53 13.40 13.18 -6.32
N GLU A 54 12.32 13.91 -6.01
CA GLU A 54 11.31 13.46 -5.05
C GLU A 54 10.59 12.18 -5.50
N PHE A 55 10.22 12.09 -6.79
CA PHE A 55 9.60 10.88 -7.36
C PHE A 55 10.57 9.70 -7.31
N LEU A 56 11.83 9.92 -7.71
CA LEU A 56 12.87 8.88 -7.68
C LEU A 56 13.16 8.40 -6.26
N ALA A 57 13.22 9.32 -5.29
CA ALA A 57 13.38 8.99 -3.88
C ALA A 57 12.20 8.16 -3.35
N ASN A 58 10.96 8.54 -3.70
CA ASN A 58 9.77 7.81 -3.27
C ASN A 58 9.69 6.42 -3.89
N ARG A 59 10.10 6.28 -5.17
CA ARG A 59 10.22 4.98 -5.83
C ARG A 59 11.27 4.10 -5.16
N ALA A 60 12.50 4.61 -4.96
CA ALA A 60 13.56 3.87 -4.27
C ALA A 60 13.17 3.43 -2.85
N MET A 61 12.35 4.24 -2.18
CA MET A 61 11.75 3.89 -0.88
C MET A 61 10.75 2.76 -1.01
N GLY A 62 9.90 2.77 -2.05
CA GLY A 62 8.94 1.69 -2.34
C GLY A 62 9.66 0.38 -2.62
N ASP A 63 10.57 0.37 -3.60
CA ASP A 63 11.36 -0.80 -4.01
C ASP A 63 12.10 -1.42 -2.82
N TRP A 64 12.72 -0.58 -1.96
CA TRP A 64 13.37 -1.04 -0.73
C TRP A 64 12.39 -1.69 0.24
N ALA A 65 11.24 -1.09 0.48
CA ALA A 65 10.24 -1.59 1.43
C ALA A 65 9.65 -2.92 0.98
N GLU A 66 9.35 -3.06 -0.31
CA GLU A 66 8.88 -4.30 -0.93
C GLU A 66 9.94 -5.40 -0.83
N GLY A 67 11.20 -5.09 -1.17
CA GLY A 67 12.33 -6.02 -1.03
C GLY A 67 12.52 -6.49 0.40
N ALA A 68 12.57 -5.57 1.36
CA ALA A 68 12.74 -5.89 2.78
C ALA A 68 11.61 -6.78 3.32
N LEU A 69 10.37 -6.50 2.92
CA LEU A 69 9.22 -7.32 3.33
C LEU A 69 9.26 -8.71 2.68
N LYS A 70 9.54 -8.79 1.39
CA LYS A 70 9.68 -10.06 0.67
C LYS A 70 10.78 -10.94 1.28
N GLU A 71 11.97 -10.38 1.49
CA GLU A 71 13.09 -11.07 2.10
C GLU A 71 12.76 -11.56 3.52
N SER A 72 12.01 -10.79 4.30
CA SER A 72 11.63 -11.16 5.65
C SER A 72 10.68 -12.36 5.68
N PHE A 73 9.74 -12.46 4.75
CA PHE A 73 8.90 -13.66 4.59
C PHE A 73 9.71 -14.88 4.17
N MET A 74 10.62 -14.72 3.20
CA MET A 74 11.47 -15.82 2.71
C MET A 74 12.45 -16.34 3.77
N SER A 75 12.89 -15.48 4.68
CA SER A 75 13.83 -15.85 5.76
C SER A 75 13.15 -16.25 7.07
N SER A 76 11.83 -16.15 7.17
CA SER A 76 11.10 -16.48 8.39
C SER A 76 11.03 -17.99 8.59
N ASN A 77 11.43 -18.45 9.76
CA ASN A 77 11.29 -19.87 10.14
C ASN A 77 9.88 -20.20 10.69
N GLY A 78 9.14 -19.20 11.13
CA GLY A 78 7.81 -19.39 11.75
C GLY A 78 6.64 -19.18 10.76
N ILE A 79 6.89 -18.52 9.63
CA ILE A 79 5.87 -18.23 8.62
C ILE A 79 6.23 -19.00 7.35
N ALA A 80 5.61 -20.16 7.18
CA ALA A 80 5.82 -20.99 6.00
C ALA A 80 4.86 -20.58 4.87
N VAL A 81 5.36 -19.77 3.94
CA VAL A 81 4.61 -19.25 2.78
C VAL A 81 5.49 -19.14 1.55
N GLU A 82 4.87 -19.15 0.37
CA GLU A 82 5.51 -18.71 -0.87
C GLU A 82 5.11 -17.26 -1.15
N ILE A 83 5.99 -16.49 -1.80
CA ILE A 83 5.74 -15.08 -2.08
C ILE A 83 6.14 -14.71 -3.51
N SER A 84 5.27 -13.93 -4.17
CA SER A 84 5.50 -13.48 -5.54
C SER A 84 5.28 -11.98 -5.67
N HIS A 85 6.06 -11.34 -6.53
CA HIS A 85 5.72 -10.02 -7.05
C HIS A 85 4.52 -10.13 -7.97
N TYR A 86 3.57 -9.19 -7.81
CA TYR A 86 2.33 -9.19 -8.57
C TYR A 86 1.93 -7.79 -9.04
N GLY A 87 2.24 -6.76 -8.27
CA GLY A 87 1.93 -5.37 -8.61
C GLY A 87 2.58 -4.94 -9.91
N ASP A 88 1.95 -4.00 -10.62
CA ASP A 88 2.59 -3.36 -11.75
C ASP A 88 3.86 -2.67 -11.26
N THR A 89 5.00 -3.15 -11.74
CA THR A 89 6.25 -2.43 -11.52
C THR A 89 6.17 -1.14 -12.32
N ASP A 90 6.30 0.01 -11.66
CA ASP A 90 6.63 1.27 -12.32
C ASP A 90 8.06 1.18 -12.89
N SER A 91 8.28 0.17 -13.76
CA SER A 91 9.60 -0.17 -14.30
C SER A 91 10.18 0.98 -15.12
N LEU A 92 9.33 1.84 -15.67
CA LEU A 92 9.73 3.00 -16.46
C LEU A 92 9.42 4.29 -15.69
N ALA A 93 10.43 5.15 -15.58
CA ALA A 93 10.24 6.51 -15.07
C ALA A 93 9.71 7.44 -16.16
N ALA A 94 9.00 8.50 -15.76
CA ALA A 94 8.57 9.54 -16.67
C ALA A 94 9.79 10.11 -17.43
N GLY A 95 9.67 10.21 -18.75
CA GLY A 95 10.74 10.63 -19.64
C GLY A 95 11.55 9.49 -20.28
N GLU A 96 11.35 8.24 -19.84
CA GLU A 96 11.98 7.08 -20.47
C GLU A 96 11.20 6.59 -21.71
N PRO A 97 11.88 5.99 -22.70
CA PRO A 97 11.22 5.40 -23.87
C PRO A 97 10.16 4.35 -23.45
N GLY A 98 8.98 4.38 -24.06
CA GLY A 98 7.89 3.45 -23.74
C GLY A 98 7.06 3.80 -22.50
N PHE A 99 7.44 4.83 -21.73
CA PHE A 99 6.71 5.22 -20.52
C PHE A 99 5.24 5.56 -20.80
N LYS A 100 4.94 6.27 -21.87
CA LYS A 100 3.58 6.70 -22.21
C LYS A 100 2.64 5.52 -22.42
N GLU A 101 3.08 4.57 -23.22
CA GLU A 101 2.32 3.37 -23.57
C GLU A 101 2.09 2.51 -22.32
N ASN A 102 3.14 2.30 -21.55
CA ASN A 102 3.06 1.56 -20.28
C ASN A 102 2.11 2.24 -19.28
N TYR A 103 2.22 3.56 -19.14
CA TYR A 103 1.36 4.34 -18.24
C TYR A 103 -0.13 4.26 -18.63
N LEU A 104 -0.43 4.37 -19.95
CA LEU A 104 -1.81 4.30 -20.43
C LEU A 104 -2.38 2.89 -20.26
N ARG A 105 -1.58 1.84 -20.53
CA ARG A 105 -1.95 0.45 -20.31
C ARG A 105 -2.24 0.18 -18.84
N ALA A 106 -1.34 0.52 -17.94
CA ALA A 106 -1.50 0.31 -16.49
C ALA A 106 -2.74 1.06 -15.95
N LYS A 107 -3.03 2.24 -16.50
CA LYS A 107 -4.22 3.01 -16.14
C LYS A 107 -5.50 2.31 -16.58
N GLU A 108 -5.55 1.78 -17.81
CA GLU A 108 -6.72 1.05 -18.32
C GLU A 108 -6.94 -0.27 -17.56
N GLU A 109 -5.86 -1.00 -17.25
CA GLU A 109 -5.94 -2.20 -16.43
C GLU A 109 -6.48 -1.89 -15.03
N THR A 110 -5.96 -0.84 -14.38
CA THR A 110 -6.45 -0.40 -13.06
C THR A 110 -7.93 -0.02 -13.10
N ARG A 111 -8.39 0.66 -14.17
CA ARG A 111 -9.79 1.02 -14.34
C ARG A 111 -10.69 -0.22 -14.44
N ARG A 112 -10.28 -1.18 -15.23
CA ARG A 112 -11.09 -2.37 -15.56
C ARG A 112 -11.09 -3.41 -14.44
N TRP A 113 -9.93 -3.70 -13.85
CA TRP A 113 -9.74 -4.81 -12.92
C TRP A 113 -9.31 -4.39 -11.50
N GLY A 114 -9.13 -3.11 -11.26
CA GLY A 114 -8.61 -2.61 -9.99
C GLY A 114 -7.08 -2.64 -9.91
N LYS A 115 -6.54 -2.09 -8.82
CA LYS A 115 -5.11 -2.05 -8.57
C LYS A 115 -4.63 -3.38 -8.01
N ARG A 116 -3.62 -3.99 -8.64
CA ARG A 116 -2.89 -5.13 -8.08
C ARG A 116 -2.16 -4.70 -6.80
N PRO A 117 -2.22 -5.47 -5.71
CA PRO A 117 -1.27 -5.29 -4.60
C PRO A 117 0.15 -5.65 -5.05
N ASP A 118 1.15 -5.15 -4.36
CA ASP A 118 2.55 -5.30 -4.77
C ASP A 118 3.03 -6.75 -4.68
N LEU A 119 2.60 -7.48 -3.64
CA LEU A 119 2.99 -8.87 -3.38
C LEU A 119 1.76 -9.76 -3.21
N LEU A 120 1.92 -11.05 -3.56
CA LEU A 120 0.99 -12.12 -3.20
C LEU A 120 1.68 -13.13 -2.29
N ILE A 121 0.94 -13.60 -1.28
CA ILE A 121 1.38 -14.64 -0.35
C ILE A 121 0.55 -15.90 -0.60
N PHE A 122 1.21 -17.04 -0.73
CA PHE A 122 0.60 -18.33 -0.98
C PHE A 122 0.89 -19.32 0.15
N PRO A 123 0.10 -20.37 0.28
CA PRO A 123 0.43 -21.49 1.16
C PRO A 123 1.80 -22.07 0.81
N ALA A 124 2.54 -22.53 1.80
CA ALA A 124 3.80 -23.22 1.60
C ALA A 124 3.66 -24.40 0.63
N GLY A 125 4.63 -24.56 -0.27
CA GLY A 125 4.65 -25.60 -1.29
C GLY A 125 3.77 -25.31 -2.50
N THR A 126 3.15 -24.13 -2.60
CA THR A 126 2.45 -23.70 -3.82
C THR A 126 3.48 -23.43 -4.92
N VAL A 127 3.34 -24.09 -6.05
CA VAL A 127 4.21 -23.86 -7.22
C VAL A 127 3.75 -22.58 -7.92
N VAL A 128 4.49 -21.50 -7.73
CA VAL A 128 4.20 -20.20 -8.29
C VAL A 128 5.49 -19.49 -8.74
N PRO A 129 5.49 -18.77 -9.88
CA PRO A 129 6.63 -17.93 -10.27
C PRO A 129 6.91 -16.88 -9.18
N SER A 130 8.19 -16.58 -8.92
CA SER A 130 8.59 -15.54 -7.96
C SER A 130 8.23 -14.13 -8.39
N ASP A 131 7.88 -13.95 -9.68
CA ASP A 131 7.46 -12.71 -10.31
C ASP A 131 6.35 -12.99 -11.32
N LEU A 132 5.17 -12.41 -11.10
CA LEU A 132 3.99 -12.53 -11.95
C LEU A 132 3.78 -11.29 -12.83
N THR A 133 4.65 -10.29 -12.74
CA THR A 133 4.49 -9.03 -13.48
C THR A 133 4.71 -9.18 -14.98
N ALA A 134 5.46 -10.22 -15.38
CA ALA A 134 5.69 -10.55 -16.80
C ALA A 134 4.52 -11.31 -17.46
N LEU A 135 3.58 -11.83 -16.67
CA LEU A 135 2.41 -12.54 -17.17
C LEU A 135 1.33 -11.57 -17.64
N SER A 136 0.45 -12.04 -18.50
CA SER A 136 -0.79 -11.33 -18.80
C SER A 136 -1.60 -11.09 -17.53
N ARG A 137 -2.48 -10.09 -17.53
CA ARG A 137 -3.34 -9.80 -16.38
C ARG A 137 -4.18 -11.02 -15.99
N GLU A 138 -4.74 -11.71 -16.96
CA GLU A 138 -5.62 -12.87 -16.71
C GLU A 138 -4.86 -14.02 -16.06
N GLU A 139 -3.68 -14.38 -16.60
CA GLU A 139 -2.83 -15.42 -16.03
C GLU A 139 -2.37 -15.07 -14.60
N ALA A 140 -1.97 -13.83 -14.36
CA ALA A 140 -1.54 -13.37 -13.04
C ALA A 140 -2.70 -13.36 -12.02
N ASP A 141 -3.91 -12.98 -12.45
CA ASP A 141 -5.11 -13.00 -11.59
C ASP A 141 -5.56 -14.43 -11.26
N ASP A 142 -5.30 -15.42 -12.11
CA ASP A 142 -5.54 -16.82 -11.79
C ASP A 142 -4.66 -17.29 -10.63
N PHE A 143 -3.38 -16.89 -10.61
CA PHE A 143 -2.54 -17.11 -9.43
C PHE A 143 -3.06 -16.32 -8.21
N ALA A 144 -3.47 -15.08 -8.37
CA ALA A 144 -3.95 -14.25 -7.27
C ALA A 144 -5.15 -14.88 -6.55
N ARG A 145 -6.02 -15.63 -7.24
CA ARG A 145 -7.13 -16.38 -6.64
C ARG A 145 -6.68 -17.56 -5.78
N LEU A 146 -5.45 -18.04 -5.92
CA LEU A 146 -4.86 -19.10 -5.10
C LEU A 146 -4.10 -18.55 -3.89
N ALA A 147 -3.87 -17.24 -3.84
CA ALA A 147 -3.10 -16.61 -2.76
C ALA A 147 -3.88 -16.58 -1.45
N LEU A 148 -3.17 -16.68 -0.32
CA LEU A 148 -3.70 -16.41 1.02
C LEU A 148 -4.14 -14.95 1.15
N ALA A 149 -3.30 -14.03 0.66
CA ALA A 149 -3.54 -12.60 0.69
C ALA A 149 -2.68 -11.86 -0.34
N GLY A 150 -3.17 -10.69 -0.78
CA GLY A 150 -2.35 -9.66 -1.42
C GLY A 150 -1.81 -8.67 -0.39
N ILE A 151 -0.62 -8.14 -0.61
CA ILE A 151 -0.04 -7.08 0.23
C ILE A 151 0.26 -5.85 -0.61
N GLU A 152 -0.39 -4.75 -0.28
CA GLU A 152 -0.03 -3.41 -0.74
C GLU A 152 1.04 -2.85 0.20
N VAL A 153 2.24 -2.61 -0.31
CA VAL A 153 3.38 -2.13 0.48
C VAL A 153 3.47 -0.61 0.39
N ARG A 154 3.58 0.02 1.53
CA ARG A 154 3.81 1.46 1.64
C ARG A 154 5.05 1.71 2.46
N SER A 155 5.85 2.67 2.05
CA SER A 155 7.04 3.09 2.79
C SER A 155 6.82 4.42 3.48
N SER A 156 7.54 4.64 4.57
CA SER A 156 7.49 5.89 5.33
C SER A 156 8.88 6.30 5.79
N LYS A 157 9.20 7.59 5.63
CA LYS A 157 10.51 8.18 5.98
C LYS A 157 10.70 8.39 7.50
N PHE A 158 10.03 7.59 8.34
CA PHE A 158 10.08 7.69 9.80
C PHE A 158 10.70 6.45 10.43
N LYS A 159 11.20 6.63 11.65
CA LYS A 159 11.36 5.57 12.65
C LYS A 159 10.13 5.64 13.56
N ALA A 160 9.20 4.68 13.40
CA ALA A 160 7.91 4.74 14.06
C ALA A 160 8.02 4.66 15.58
N ASP A 161 8.89 3.80 16.11
CA ASP A 161 9.10 3.65 17.54
C ASP A 161 9.71 4.91 18.15
N LYS A 162 10.71 5.50 17.46
CA LYS A 162 11.28 6.79 17.89
C LYS A 162 10.25 7.90 17.88
N TYR A 163 9.41 7.98 16.85
CA TYR A 163 8.34 8.96 16.76
C TYR A 163 7.37 8.82 17.94
N MET A 164 6.88 7.61 18.19
CA MET A 164 5.94 7.35 19.30
C MET A 164 6.57 7.63 20.67
N ALA A 165 7.86 7.32 20.86
CA ALA A 165 8.56 7.61 22.12
C ALA A 165 8.65 9.12 22.37
N VAL A 166 9.03 9.91 21.35
CA VAL A 166 9.08 11.38 21.43
C VAL A 166 7.70 11.97 21.73
N LYS A 167 6.65 11.46 21.06
CA LYS A 167 5.28 11.96 21.28
C LYS A 167 4.74 11.64 22.67
N ARG A 168 5.08 10.46 23.22
CA ARG A 168 4.75 10.16 24.63
C ARG A 168 5.43 11.13 25.60
N GLN A 169 6.71 11.47 25.36
CA GLN A 169 7.43 12.45 26.18
C GLN A 169 6.84 13.85 26.05
N ASP A 170 6.53 14.30 24.82
CA ASP A 170 5.85 15.58 24.59
C ASP A 170 4.54 15.69 25.35
N LYS A 171 3.77 14.58 25.44
CA LYS A 171 2.52 14.55 26.23
C LYS A 171 2.78 14.69 27.73
N ILE A 172 3.81 14.03 28.26
CA ILE A 172 4.24 14.19 29.66
C ILE A 172 4.64 15.65 29.93
N ASP A 173 5.39 16.25 29.00
CA ASP A 173 5.86 17.64 29.09
C ASP A 173 4.75 18.66 28.79
N LYS A 174 3.51 18.22 28.54
CA LYS A 174 2.35 19.06 28.15
C LYS A 174 2.61 19.94 26.92
N LYS A 175 3.44 19.49 25.99
CA LYS A 175 3.68 20.18 24.73
C LYS A 175 2.53 19.93 23.76
N PRO A 176 2.17 20.90 22.89
CA PRO A 176 1.18 20.69 21.85
C PRO A 176 1.59 19.54 20.93
N SER A 177 0.74 18.56 20.76
CA SER A 177 0.99 17.43 19.87
C SER A 177 -0.20 17.23 18.94
N SER A 178 0.06 17.16 17.63
CA SER A 178 -0.99 16.98 16.63
C SER A 178 -1.38 15.50 16.45
N ARG A 179 -0.42 14.57 16.58
CA ARG A 179 -0.63 13.12 16.44
C ARG A 179 0.32 12.37 17.37
N GLU A 180 -0.20 11.34 18.05
CA GLU A 180 0.60 10.52 18.97
C GLU A 180 1.31 9.37 18.24
N THR A 181 0.77 8.92 17.12
CA THR A 181 1.31 7.80 16.32
C THR A 181 1.40 8.17 14.85
N PRO A 182 2.30 7.54 14.08
CA PRO A 182 2.21 7.53 12.63
C PRO A 182 0.89 6.91 12.16
N SER A 183 0.57 7.04 10.89
CA SER A 183 -0.69 6.56 10.33
C SER A 183 -0.45 5.70 9.09
N PHE A 184 -1.31 4.71 8.89
CA PHE A 184 -1.58 4.20 7.54
C PHE A 184 -2.22 5.33 6.75
N THR A 185 -1.74 5.53 5.53
CA THR A 185 -2.24 6.56 4.62
C THR A 185 -2.95 5.91 3.45
N VAL A 186 -4.27 6.07 3.39
CA VAL A 186 -5.10 5.48 2.34
C VAL A 186 -5.81 6.59 1.58
N LYS A 187 -5.55 6.74 0.29
CA LYS A 187 -6.27 7.72 -0.52
C LYS A 187 -7.69 7.24 -0.80
N VAL A 188 -8.63 8.17 -0.82
CA VAL A 188 -10.03 7.87 -1.17
C VAL A 188 -10.13 7.24 -2.56
N GLU A 189 -9.35 7.75 -3.54
CA GLU A 189 -9.29 7.16 -4.89
C GLU A 189 -8.75 5.73 -4.90
N ASP A 190 -7.81 5.40 -3.97
CA ASP A 190 -7.23 4.06 -3.87
C ASP A 190 -8.24 3.06 -3.31
N LEU A 191 -9.13 3.46 -2.39
CA LEU A 191 -10.19 2.58 -1.88
C LEU A 191 -11.06 1.99 -3.00
N LYS A 192 -11.40 2.80 -4.01
CA LYS A 192 -12.24 2.36 -5.13
C LYS A 192 -11.54 1.30 -5.98
N ILE A 193 -10.27 1.53 -6.32
CA ILE A 193 -9.52 0.61 -7.17
C ILE A 193 -9.10 -0.66 -6.43
N VAL A 194 -8.89 -0.58 -5.10
CA VAL A 194 -8.70 -1.75 -4.24
C VAL A 194 -10.00 -2.54 -4.15
N TYR A 195 -11.14 -1.88 -3.89
CA TYR A 195 -12.44 -2.54 -3.89
C TYR A 195 -12.72 -3.24 -5.22
N ARG A 196 -12.38 -2.62 -6.36
CA ARG A 196 -12.55 -3.24 -7.68
C ARG A 196 -11.69 -4.49 -7.84
N TRP A 197 -10.45 -4.48 -7.36
CA TRP A 197 -9.60 -5.67 -7.38
C TRP A 197 -10.20 -6.80 -6.51
N LEU A 198 -10.66 -6.47 -5.31
CA LEU A 198 -11.32 -7.45 -4.43
C LEU A 198 -12.59 -8.04 -5.05
N GLU A 199 -13.37 -7.23 -5.79
CA GLU A 199 -14.55 -7.68 -6.53
C GLU A 199 -14.20 -8.70 -7.62
N VAL A 200 -13.10 -8.49 -8.34
CA VAL A 200 -12.66 -9.33 -9.47
C VAL A 200 -11.92 -10.59 -9.01
N VAL A 201 -11.00 -10.44 -8.06
CA VAL A 201 -10.09 -11.52 -7.65
C VAL A 201 -10.62 -12.28 -6.44
N GLN A 202 -11.34 -11.60 -5.54
CA GLN A 202 -11.94 -12.15 -4.31
C GLN A 202 -10.93 -12.73 -3.31
N THR A 203 -9.68 -12.28 -3.37
CA THR A 203 -8.63 -12.63 -2.42
C THR A 203 -8.47 -11.50 -1.42
N GLN A 204 -8.33 -11.81 -0.13
CA GLN A 204 -8.12 -10.78 0.88
C GLN A 204 -6.85 -9.96 0.61
N GLN A 205 -6.85 -8.73 1.10
CA GLN A 205 -5.72 -7.82 0.92
C GLN A 205 -5.39 -7.12 2.23
N MET A 206 -4.12 -6.82 2.44
CA MET A 206 -3.63 -6.01 3.53
C MET A 206 -2.73 -4.88 3.06
N TYR A 207 -2.68 -3.80 3.83
CA TYR A 207 -1.69 -2.74 3.69
C TYR A 207 -0.58 -2.97 4.69
N ALA A 208 0.66 -3.01 4.21
CA ALA A 208 1.86 -3.03 5.04
C ALA A 208 2.56 -1.67 4.95
N GLN A 209 2.75 -1.02 6.08
CA GLN A 209 3.46 0.25 6.19
C GLN A 209 4.84 -0.01 6.79
N VAL A 210 5.88 0.08 5.95
CA VAL A 210 7.28 -0.13 6.34
C VAL A 210 7.91 1.19 6.75
N PHE A 211 8.42 1.21 7.96
CA PHE A 211 9.22 2.29 8.56
C PHE A 211 10.70 1.88 8.62
N PHE A 212 11.60 2.77 8.99
CA PHE A 212 13.04 2.43 9.10
C PHE A 212 13.39 1.58 10.33
N ASP A 213 12.46 1.36 11.26
CA ASP A 213 12.66 0.56 12.48
C ASP A 213 11.64 -0.55 12.66
N SER A 214 10.53 -0.52 11.93
CA SER A 214 9.41 -1.43 12.11
C SER A 214 8.51 -1.54 10.88
N CYS A 215 7.66 -2.56 10.85
CA CYS A 215 6.58 -2.72 9.87
C CYS A 215 5.26 -2.92 10.62
N PHE A 216 4.23 -2.21 10.20
CA PHE A 216 2.86 -2.40 10.66
C PHE A 216 1.97 -2.78 9.48
N ALA A 217 0.97 -3.60 9.72
CA ALA A 217 0.02 -3.97 8.69
C ALA A 217 -1.42 -3.92 9.20
N ILE A 218 -2.35 -3.70 8.28
CA ILE A 218 -3.79 -3.67 8.54
C ILE A 218 -4.51 -4.38 7.40
N ASN A 219 -5.47 -5.25 7.72
CA ASN A 219 -6.32 -5.88 6.70
C ASN A 219 -7.23 -4.83 6.05
N VAL A 220 -7.47 -4.94 4.74
CA VAL A 220 -8.32 -4.00 4.00
C VAL A 220 -9.77 -4.01 4.54
N TYR A 221 -10.28 -5.17 4.96
CA TYR A 221 -11.57 -5.23 5.65
C TYR A 221 -11.61 -4.31 6.87
N ALA A 222 -10.57 -4.35 7.72
CA ALA A 222 -10.48 -3.50 8.90
C ALA A 222 -10.39 -2.00 8.54
N ILE A 223 -9.80 -1.65 7.38
CA ILE A 223 -9.82 -0.27 6.87
C ILE A 223 -11.26 0.16 6.54
N PHE A 224 -12.02 -0.66 5.80
CA PHE A 224 -13.42 -0.35 5.46
C PHE A 224 -14.29 -0.28 6.71
N GLU A 225 -14.16 -1.25 7.63
CA GLU A 225 -14.88 -1.29 8.89
C GLU A 225 -14.58 -0.05 9.75
N TYR A 226 -13.31 0.34 9.86
CA TYR A 226 -12.89 1.52 10.59
C TYR A 226 -13.48 2.80 10.00
N VAL A 227 -13.49 2.95 8.68
CA VAL A 227 -14.10 4.09 8.01
C VAL A 227 -15.62 4.09 8.20
N ALA A 228 -16.27 2.93 8.13
CA ALA A 228 -17.72 2.78 8.29
C ALA A 228 -18.19 3.14 9.71
N THR A 229 -17.41 2.77 10.74
CA THR A 229 -17.84 2.84 12.16
C THR A 229 -17.26 4.04 12.91
N ALA A 230 -16.07 4.51 12.52
CA ALA A 230 -15.35 5.54 13.26
C ALA A 230 -15.76 6.95 12.84
N SER A 231 -16.82 7.48 13.40
CA SER A 231 -17.22 8.88 13.17
C SER A 231 -16.18 9.91 13.65
N LYS A 232 -15.26 9.55 14.56
CA LYS A 232 -14.29 10.47 15.21
C LYS A 232 -12.84 9.99 15.19
N GLY A 233 -12.55 8.75 14.80
CA GLY A 233 -11.23 8.13 15.03
C GLY A 233 -10.18 8.39 13.95
N PHE A 234 -10.53 8.93 12.79
CA PHE A 234 -9.58 9.20 11.71
C PHE A 234 -9.70 10.63 11.18
N THR A 235 -8.60 11.14 10.66
CA THR A 235 -8.54 12.45 10.00
C THR A 235 -8.46 12.27 8.49
N ILE A 236 -9.03 13.22 7.76
CA ILE A 236 -8.87 13.31 6.31
C ILE A 236 -8.04 14.54 5.99
N GLU A 237 -6.93 14.33 5.30
CA GLU A 237 -6.15 15.41 4.71
C GLU A 237 -6.66 15.64 3.28
N LYS A 238 -7.16 16.87 3.02
CA LYS A 238 -7.69 17.24 1.71
C LYS A 238 -6.73 18.24 1.05
N PRO A 239 -6.20 17.93 -0.15
CA PRO A 239 -5.56 18.94 -0.97
C PRO A 239 -6.60 19.97 -1.44
N GLU A 240 -6.28 21.26 -1.40
CA GLU A 240 -7.19 22.36 -1.76
C GLU A 240 -7.82 22.21 -3.15
N LYS A 241 -7.14 21.55 -4.09
CA LYS A 241 -7.56 21.46 -5.51
C LYS A 241 -8.04 20.09 -5.97
N SER A 242 -8.05 19.07 -5.12
CA SER A 242 -8.33 17.68 -5.56
C SER A 242 -8.90 16.84 -4.43
N GLN A 243 -10.23 16.80 -4.31
CA GLN A 243 -10.91 16.02 -3.25
C GLN A 243 -10.73 14.51 -3.40
N ASN A 244 -10.60 13.99 -4.63
CA ASN A 244 -10.32 12.59 -4.91
C ASN A 244 -8.96 12.13 -4.32
N LYS A 245 -8.02 13.04 -4.15
CA LYS A 245 -6.72 12.79 -3.49
C LYS A 245 -6.76 12.97 -1.97
N ALA A 246 -7.95 13.13 -1.41
CA ALA A 246 -8.09 13.15 0.05
C ALA A 246 -7.50 11.86 0.64
N THR A 247 -6.72 12.02 1.70
CA THR A 247 -6.01 10.91 2.35
C THR A 247 -6.62 10.65 3.72
N ILE A 248 -7.08 9.44 3.91
CA ILE A 248 -7.55 8.92 5.19
C ILE A 248 -6.32 8.53 6.01
N MET A 249 -6.22 9.06 7.21
CA MET A 249 -5.12 8.84 8.14
C MET A 249 -5.60 7.94 9.27
N ILE A 250 -5.23 6.67 9.25
CA ILE A 250 -5.60 5.66 10.26
C ILE A 250 -4.39 5.42 11.16
N PRO A 251 -4.47 5.65 12.50
CA PRO A 251 -3.35 5.38 13.40
C PRO A 251 -2.82 3.96 13.23
N ILE A 252 -1.49 3.77 13.18
CA ILE A 252 -0.90 2.43 13.00
C ILE A 252 -1.26 1.46 14.13
N THR A 253 -1.69 1.96 15.28
CA THR A 253 -2.21 1.18 16.41
C THR A 253 -3.55 0.50 16.14
N ASN A 254 -4.22 0.79 15.03
CA ASN A 254 -5.42 0.06 14.57
C ASN A 254 -5.08 -1.16 13.70
N GLY A 255 -3.82 -1.38 13.41
CA GLY A 255 -3.30 -2.58 12.78
C GLY A 255 -2.40 -3.37 13.73
N GLU A 256 -1.74 -4.38 13.21
CA GLU A 256 -0.79 -5.21 13.92
C GLU A 256 0.65 -4.75 13.61
N ARG A 257 1.55 -4.87 14.59
CA ARG A 257 2.99 -4.77 14.33
C ARG A 257 3.43 -6.05 13.64
N LEU A 258 3.64 -5.99 12.35
CA LEU A 258 4.02 -7.16 11.55
C LEU A 258 5.49 -7.55 11.74
N GLY A 259 6.35 -6.60 12.12
CA GLY A 259 7.77 -6.89 12.35
C GLY A 259 8.59 -5.69 12.82
N THR A 260 9.85 -5.98 13.14
CA THR A 260 10.84 -5.00 13.63
C THR A 260 12.17 -5.20 12.92
N PHE A 261 12.86 -4.13 12.57
CA PHE A 261 14.19 -4.21 12.00
C PHE A 261 15.22 -4.55 13.08
N SER A 262 15.83 -5.75 13.00
CA SER A 262 16.96 -6.17 13.84
C SER A 262 18.26 -5.48 13.42
N VAL A 263 18.39 -5.18 12.12
CA VAL A 263 19.45 -4.36 11.54
C VAL A 263 18.78 -3.20 10.79
N SER A 264 19.11 -1.97 11.17
CA SER A 264 18.58 -0.77 10.49
C SER A 264 19.09 -0.68 9.05
N PRO A 265 18.30 -0.12 8.12
CA PRO A 265 18.78 0.15 6.77
C PRO A 265 19.86 1.25 6.78
N GLU A 266 20.73 1.19 5.81
CA GLU A 266 21.69 2.23 5.49
C GLU A 266 21.12 3.18 4.43
N PHE A 267 21.71 4.38 4.30
CA PHE A 267 21.24 5.40 3.36
C PHE A 267 22.39 5.80 2.44
N GLY A 268 22.21 5.50 1.15
CA GLY A 268 23.08 5.97 0.08
C GLY A 268 22.49 7.22 -0.60
N VAL A 269 23.33 7.89 -1.38
CA VAL A 269 22.91 8.97 -2.29
C VAL A 269 23.10 8.51 -3.71
N GLU A 270 22.05 8.60 -4.52
CA GLU A 270 22.12 8.38 -5.96
C GLU A 270 22.02 9.71 -6.72
N VAL A 271 22.77 9.79 -7.82
CA VAL A 271 22.76 10.95 -8.71
C VAL A 271 22.32 10.49 -10.10
N ARG A 272 21.37 11.21 -10.67
CA ARG A 272 20.87 10.98 -12.03
C ARG A 272 20.98 12.24 -12.86
N GLU A 273 21.50 12.12 -14.05
CA GLU A 273 21.45 13.17 -15.06
C GLU A 273 20.28 12.90 -16.02
N THR A 274 19.43 13.90 -16.23
CA THR A 274 18.33 13.82 -17.19
C THR A 274 18.84 14.05 -18.63
N ARG A 275 18.04 13.68 -19.63
CA ARG A 275 18.38 13.91 -21.05
C ARG A 275 18.72 15.38 -21.37
N THR A 276 18.21 16.33 -20.61
CA THR A 276 18.45 17.77 -20.79
C THR A 276 19.62 18.28 -19.94
N GLY A 277 20.42 17.43 -19.31
CA GLY A 277 21.57 17.79 -18.49
C GLY A 277 21.25 18.27 -17.07
N ARG A 278 19.98 18.14 -16.63
CA ARG A 278 19.65 18.42 -15.23
C ARG A 278 20.14 17.29 -14.34
N VAL A 279 20.83 17.64 -13.27
CA VAL A 279 21.33 16.69 -12.27
C VAL A 279 20.38 16.66 -11.07
N ASP A 280 19.86 15.50 -10.75
CA ASP A 280 19.00 15.24 -9.57
C ASP A 280 19.73 14.28 -8.62
N ALA A 281 19.81 14.64 -7.34
CA ALA A 281 20.31 13.77 -6.28
C ALA A 281 19.17 13.35 -5.35
N TYR A 282 19.17 12.09 -4.94
CA TYR A 282 18.15 11.57 -4.03
C TYR A 282 18.73 10.49 -3.09
N VAL A 283 18.08 10.35 -1.94
CA VAL A 283 18.46 9.34 -0.94
C VAL A 283 17.78 8.01 -1.27
N ARG A 284 18.55 6.93 -1.20
CA ARG A 284 18.09 5.55 -1.37
C ARG A 284 18.41 4.75 -0.12
N PRO A 285 17.41 4.16 0.57
CA PRO A 285 17.65 3.18 1.62
C PRO A 285 18.14 1.87 1.01
N GLN A 286 18.99 1.16 1.74
CA GLN A 286 19.60 -0.11 1.32
C GLN A 286 19.72 -1.05 2.51
N GLY A 287 19.63 -2.36 2.26
CA GLY A 287 19.77 -3.37 3.29
C GLY A 287 18.77 -3.22 4.43
N GLY A 288 19.19 -3.57 5.62
CA GLY A 288 18.32 -3.74 6.78
C GLY A 288 17.82 -5.18 6.87
N GLN A 289 17.47 -5.61 8.07
CA GLN A 289 16.90 -6.94 8.30
C GLN A 289 15.60 -6.81 9.09
N LEU A 290 14.49 -6.99 8.40
CA LEU A 290 13.17 -7.03 9.01
C LEU A 290 12.88 -8.45 9.52
N VAL A 291 12.52 -8.57 10.80
CA VAL A 291 12.11 -9.83 11.44
C VAL A 291 10.60 -9.77 11.68
N LEU A 292 9.87 -10.73 11.11
CA LEU A 292 8.41 -10.78 11.21
C LEU A 292 7.95 -11.43 12.51
N GLU A 293 6.78 -11.01 12.97
CA GLU A 293 6.05 -11.57 14.09
C GLU A 293 4.94 -12.51 13.59
N GLU A 294 5.11 -13.81 13.77
CA GLU A 294 4.21 -14.86 13.26
C GLU A 294 2.77 -14.68 13.72
N GLU A 295 2.55 -14.39 14.99
CA GLU A 295 1.20 -14.23 15.54
C GLU A 295 0.50 -12.97 15.01
N ALA A 296 1.25 -11.91 14.74
CA ALA A 296 0.71 -10.72 14.10
C ALA A 296 0.28 -11.01 12.65
N PHE A 297 1.08 -11.76 11.91
CA PHE A 297 0.73 -12.18 10.55
C PHE A 297 -0.53 -13.05 10.54
N LYS A 298 -0.65 -14.04 11.44
CA LYS A 298 -1.85 -14.89 11.56
C LYS A 298 -3.12 -14.09 11.83
N LYS A 299 -3.04 -13.06 12.66
CA LYS A 299 -4.19 -12.19 12.97
C LYS A 299 -4.64 -11.34 11.77
N LEU A 300 -3.74 -11.06 10.82
CA LEU A 300 -4.06 -10.28 9.62
C LEU A 300 -4.77 -11.12 8.55
N LEU A 301 -4.67 -12.45 8.63
CA LEU A 301 -5.39 -13.38 7.77
C LEU A 301 -6.78 -13.66 8.37
N LEU A 302 -7.84 -13.17 7.72
CA LEU A 302 -9.23 -13.28 8.16
C LEU A 302 -9.91 -14.57 7.67
#